data_3db47be7c183b3dfc3a0657c7f9da8d8
#
_entry.id   3db47be7c183b3dfc3a0657c7f9da8d8
#
_cell.length_a   1.000
_cell.length_b   1.000
_cell.length_c   1.000
_cell.angle_alpha   90.00
_cell.angle_beta   90.00
_cell.angle_gamma   90.00
#
_symmetry.space_group_name_H-M   'P 1'
#
loop_
_entity.id
_entity.type
_entity.pdbx_description
1 polymer ?
#
loop_
_entity_poly.entity_id
_entity_poly.type
_entity_poly.pdbx_seq_one_letter_code
_entity_poly.pdbx_strand_id
1 'polypeptide(L)'
;MNVVTDRQNWANGVLLRAVAVPGEPERVAAGPGLLARRFGIDRGHDSRPVTGQHDVWLAQRPASLVSPTLVTTTRIGISQGEQLPLRWYLQASRSVSRRAKGDRTPARGLAWFPDEEYGR
;
A
#
# COMPACT_ATOMS: atom_id res chain seq x y z
N MET A 1 -6.53 -5.07 1.04
CA MET A 1 -7.49 -4.02 1.50
C MET A 1 -7.89 -3.15 0.32
N ASN A 2 -9.17 -3.07 0.05
CA ASN A 2 -9.70 -2.24 -1.03
C ASN A 2 -10.47 -1.05 -0.43
N VAL A 3 -10.04 0.18 -0.77
CA VAL A 3 -10.67 1.41 -0.28
C VAL A 3 -11.61 1.92 -1.36
N VAL A 4 -12.90 1.98 -1.06
CA VAL A 4 -13.92 2.53 -1.95
C VAL A 4 -13.82 4.05 -1.94
N THR A 5 -13.71 4.65 -3.12
CA THR A 5 -13.36 6.06 -3.29
C THR A 5 -14.47 6.92 -3.87
N ASP A 6 -15.66 6.34 -4.06
CA ASP A 6 -16.80 7.05 -4.64
C ASP A 6 -18.06 6.76 -3.84
N ARG A 7 -19.16 7.38 -4.26
CA ARG A 7 -20.48 7.21 -3.66
C ARG A 7 -21.05 5.82 -3.90
N GLN A 8 -22.10 5.51 -3.15
CA GLN A 8 -22.83 4.24 -3.26
C GLN A 8 -23.20 3.92 -4.72
N ASN A 9 -23.06 2.64 -5.11
CA ASN A 9 -23.33 2.10 -6.45
C ASN A 9 -22.35 2.53 -7.55
N TRP A 10 -21.26 3.20 -7.21
CA TRP A 10 -20.17 3.53 -8.13
C TRP A 10 -18.96 2.64 -7.81
N ALA A 11 -18.60 1.78 -8.75
CA ALA A 11 -17.56 0.76 -8.57
C ALA A 11 -16.14 1.33 -8.72
N ASN A 12 -15.79 2.31 -7.89
CA ASN A 12 -14.45 2.88 -7.84
C ASN A 12 -13.75 2.48 -6.55
N GLY A 13 -12.47 2.13 -6.64
CA GLY A 13 -11.69 1.73 -5.49
C GLY A 13 -10.19 1.75 -5.73
N VAL A 14 -9.45 1.80 -4.65
CA VAL A 14 -7.98 1.71 -4.65
C VAL A 14 -7.59 0.50 -3.81
N LEU A 15 -6.89 -0.45 -4.42
CA LEU A 15 -6.35 -1.61 -3.70
C LEU A 15 -5.01 -1.24 -3.08
N LEU A 16 -4.95 -1.26 -1.76
CA LEU A 16 -3.69 -1.15 -1.02
C LEU A 16 -3.02 -2.52 -0.99
N ARG A 17 -1.88 -2.63 -1.66
CA ARG A 17 -1.20 -3.91 -1.86
C ARG A 17 -0.09 -4.18 -0.85
N ALA A 18 0.57 -3.15 -0.39
CA ALA A 18 1.69 -3.30 0.53
C ALA A 18 1.88 -2.04 1.37
N VAL A 19 2.38 -2.22 2.57
CA VAL A 19 2.68 -1.14 3.52
C VAL A 19 4.02 -1.43 4.18
N ALA A 20 4.85 -0.41 4.30
CA ALA A 20 6.06 -0.46 5.13
C ALA A 20 5.65 -0.15 6.57
N VAL A 21 5.89 -1.07 7.49
CA VAL A 21 5.52 -0.91 8.90
C VAL A 21 6.78 -0.53 9.69
N PRO A 22 6.81 0.65 10.35
CA PRO A 22 7.97 1.08 11.12
C PRO A 22 8.34 0.07 12.20
N GLY A 23 9.65 -0.21 12.33
CA GLY A 23 10.16 -1.10 13.38
C GLY A 23 9.89 -2.59 13.18
N GLU A 24 9.24 -3.00 12.08
CA GLU A 24 8.92 -4.40 11.79
C GLU A 24 9.65 -4.89 10.53
N PRO A 25 9.69 -6.23 10.32
CA PRO A 25 10.32 -6.77 9.11
C PRO A 25 9.76 -6.16 7.83
N GLU A 26 10.61 -5.88 6.88
CA GLU A 26 10.24 -5.21 5.61
C GLU A 26 9.17 -5.95 4.81
N ARG A 27 9.06 -7.26 4.97
CA ARG A 27 8.10 -8.10 4.25
C ARG A 27 6.81 -8.38 5.03
N VAL A 28 6.65 -7.85 6.23
CA VAL A 28 5.51 -8.19 7.10
C VAL A 28 4.15 -7.86 6.47
N ALA A 29 4.07 -6.77 5.72
CA ALA A 29 2.85 -6.35 5.03
C ALA A 29 3.12 -6.08 3.53
N ALA A 30 4.03 -6.82 2.92
CA ALA A 30 4.47 -6.60 1.54
C ALA A 30 3.66 -7.43 0.53
N GLY A 31 2.35 -7.36 0.61
CA GLY A 31 1.42 -8.00 -0.31
C GLY A 31 0.00 -7.88 0.22
N PRO A 32 -1.04 -8.03 -0.63
CA PRO A 32 -2.44 -7.84 -0.21
C PRO A 32 -2.86 -8.77 0.93
N GLY A 33 -2.47 -10.04 0.86
CA GLY A 33 -2.75 -11.01 1.93
C GLY A 33 -1.94 -10.76 3.18
N LEU A 34 -0.66 -10.45 3.05
CA LEU A 34 0.22 -10.12 4.18
C LEU A 34 -0.23 -8.84 4.88
N LEU A 35 -0.63 -7.82 4.12
CA LEU A 35 -1.16 -6.57 4.65
C LEU A 35 -2.42 -6.83 5.48
N ALA A 36 -3.38 -7.57 4.93
CA ALA A 36 -4.61 -7.90 5.65
C ALA A 36 -4.32 -8.68 6.93
N ARG A 37 -3.41 -9.66 6.87
CA ARG A 37 -3.01 -10.44 8.06
C ARG A 37 -2.36 -9.57 9.12
N ARG A 38 -1.43 -8.70 8.72
CA ARG A 38 -0.69 -7.86 9.69
C ARG A 38 -1.62 -6.90 10.42
N PHE A 39 -2.62 -6.34 9.75
CA PHE A 39 -3.55 -5.37 10.32
C PHE A 39 -4.85 -6.00 10.84
N GLY A 40 -4.98 -7.32 10.77
CA GLY A 40 -6.19 -8.00 11.23
C GLY A 40 -7.43 -7.64 10.43
N ILE A 41 -7.27 -7.34 9.14
CA ILE A 41 -8.38 -6.96 8.26
C ILE A 41 -9.02 -8.23 7.69
N ASP A 42 -10.31 -8.39 7.89
CA ASP A 42 -11.11 -9.51 7.39
C ASP A 42 -12.45 -9.02 6.81
N ARG A 43 -13.33 -9.96 6.48
CA ARG A 43 -14.66 -9.65 5.93
C ARG A 43 -15.52 -8.82 6.88
N GLY A 44 -15.27 -8.87 8.18
CA GLY A 44 -15.98 -8.03 9.17
C GLY A 44 -15.73 -6.54 8.99
N HIS A 45 -14.69 -6.16 8.25
CA HIS A 45 -14.37 -4.76 7.93
C HIS A 45 -15.08 -4.25 6.67
N ASP A 46 -15.77 -5.12 5.94
CA ASP A 46 -16.52 -4.71 4.74
C ASP A 46 -17.56 -3.65 5.09
N SER A 47 -17.67 -2.63 4.26
CA SER A 47 -18.57 -1.49 4.41
C SER A 47 -18.27 -0.58 5.61
N ARG A 48 -17.15 -0.77 6.30
CA ARG A 48 -16.73 0.13 7.39
C ARG A 48 -15.97 1.34 6.85
N PRO A 49 -16.23 2.55 7.38
CA PRO A 49 -15.45 3.72 7.02
C PRO A 49 -13.98 3.60 7.43
N VAL A 50 -13.09 4.23 6.67
CA VAL A 50 -11.64 4.31 6.98
C VAL A 50 -11.26 5.65 7.59
N THR A 51 -12.13 6.18 8.43
CA THR A 51 -11.93 7.43 9.18
C THR A 51 -11.37 7.16 10.57
N GLY A 52 -10.79 8.17 11.22
CA GLY A 52 -10.01 8.03 12.45
C GLY A 52 -10.75 7.56 13.71
N GLN A 53 -12.03 7.24 13.62
CA GLN A 53 -12.84 6.73 14.74
C GLN A 53 -13.11 5.22 14.65
N HIS A 54 -12.44 4.52 13.73
CA HIS A 54 -12.64 3.09 13.49
C HIS A 54 -11.33 2.32 13.71
N ASP A 55 -11.40 0.99 13.77
CA ASP A 55 -10.25 0.10 14.03
C ASP A 55 -9.16 0.25 12.96
N VAL A 56 -9.55 0.50 11.71
CA VAL A 56 -8.64 0.74 10.60
C VAL A 56 -8.99 2.08 9.97
N TRP A 57 -8.00 2.94 9.84
CA TRP A 57 -8.24 4.25 9.23
C TRP A 57 -7.05 4.69 8.39
N LEU A 58 -7.30 5.58 7.44
CA LEU A 58 -6.29 6.29 6.67
C LEU A 58 -6.10 7.68 7.26
N ALA A 59 -4.86 8.04 7.52
CA ALA A 59 -4.50 9.37 7.98
C ALA A 59 -3.74 10.12 6.90
N GLN A 60 -3.83 11.43 6.94
CA GLN A 60 -3.05 12.28 6.05
C GLN A 60 -1.57 12.16 6.39
N ARG A 61 -0.72 12.09 5.36
CA ARG A 61 0.73 12.06 5.54
C ARG A 61 1.21 13.33 6.25
N PRO A 62 2.08 13.21 7.28
CA PRO A 62 2.70 14.38 7.89
C PRO A 62 3.49 15.19 6.86
N ALA A 63 3.43 16.52 6.96
CA ALA A 63 4.16 17.40 6.03
C ALA A 63 5.67 17.23 6.09
N SER A 64 6.19 16.79 7.23
CA SER A 64 7.62 16.50 7.44
C SER A 64 8.10 15.23 6.71
N LEU A 65 7.19 14.34 6.33
CA LEU A 65 7.54 13.10 5.64
C LEU A 65 7.76 13.39 4.14
N VAL A 66 9.01 13.30 3.72
CA VAL A 66 9.36 13.47 2.30
C VAL A 66 8.84 12.26 1.50
N SER A 67 8.12 12.55 0.43
CA SER A 67 7.60 11.49 -0.44
C SER A 67 8.72 10.91 -1.30
N PRO A 68 9.00 9.60 -1.21
CA PRO A 68 9.91 8.95 -2.13
C PRO A 68 9.35 8.96 -3.56
N THR A 69 10.23 8.76 -4.53
CA THR A 69 9.84 8.64 -5.94
C THR A 69 8.91 7.44 -6.16
N LEU A 70 7.86 7.64 -6.94
CA LEU A 70 6.92 6.60 -7.31
C LEU A 70 7.31 5.97 -8.65
N VAL A 71 7.14 4.65 -8.74
CA VAL A 71 7.10 3.93 -10.01
C VAL A 71 5.65 3.74 -10.42
N THR A 72 5.32 4.05 -11.67
CA THR A 72 4.00 3.81 -12.26
C THR A 72 4.11 2.68 -13.27
N THR A 73 3.26 1.66 -13.12
CA THR A 73 3.30 0.47 -13.97
C THR A 73 1.92 -0.17 -14.09
N THR A 74 1.85 -1.34 -14.71
CA THR A 74 0.60 -2.05 -14.95
C THR A 74 0.15 -2.85 -13.73
N ARG A 75 -1.14 -3.14 -13.67
CA ARG A 75 -1.75 -3.94 -12.60
C ARG A 75 -1.40 -5.43 -12.73
N ILE A 76 -1.51 -6.15 -11.63
CA ILE A 76 -1.15 -7.57 -11.50
C ILE A 76 -2.43 -8.42 -11.49
N GLY A 77 -2.41 -9.55 -12.20
CA GLY A 77 -3.44 -10.58 -12.07
C GLY A 77 -4.81 -10.19 -12.61
N ILE A 78 -4.86 -9.30 -13.61
CA ILE A 78 -6.10 -8.87 -14.26
C ILE A 78 -6.09 -9.25 -15.74
N SER A 79 -7.30 -9.39 -16.33
CA SER A 79 -7.48 -9.74 -17.74
C SER A 79 -7.97 -8.58 -18.61
N GLN A 80 -8.55 -7.54 -18.00
CA GLN A 80 -9.04 -6.36 -18.70
C GLN A 80 -8.27 -5.12 -18.28
N GLY A 81 -7.93 -4.27 -19.25
CA GLY A 81 -7.14 -3.07 -18.98
C GLY A 81 -5.74 -3.37 -18.46
N GLU A 82 -5.17 -4.52 -18.80
CA GLU A 82 -3.87 -4.97 -18.31
C GLU A 82 -2.71 -4.06 -18.75
N GLN A 83 -2.86 -3.35 -19.86
CA GLN A 83 -1.88 -2.39 -20.36
C GLN A 83 -1.96 -1.01 -19.69
N LEU A 84 -3.00 -0.75 -18.91
CA LEU A 84 -3.18 0.55 -18.26
C LEU A 84 -2.21 0.73 -17.09
N PRO A 85 -1.54 1.89 -16.96
CA PRO A 85 -0.57 2.14 -15.89
C PRO A 85 -1.27 2.54 -14.58
N LEU A 86 -2.04 1.63 -14.01
CA LEU A 86 -2.87 1.86 -12.83
C LEU A 86 -2.34 1.17 -11.57
N ARG A 87 -1.03 1.02 -11.47
CA ARG A 87 -0.36 0.52 -10.27
C ARG A 87 0.84 1.39 -9.95
N TRP A 88 0.97 1.77 -8.68
CA TRP A 88 2.05 2.63 -8.19
C TRP A 88 2.72 1.97 -6.98
N TYR A 89 4.02 2.16 -6.86
CA TYR A 89 4.74 1.78 -5.65
C TYR A 89 5.94 2.71 -5.40
N LEU A 90 6.43 2.71 -4.17
CA LEU A 90 7.60 3.51 -3.78
C LEU A 90 8.88 2.85 -4.31
N GLN A 91 9.59 3.54 -5.20
CA GLN A 91 10.78 3.01 -5.87
C GLN A 91 11.86 2.55 -4.89
N ALA A 92 12.14 3.33 -3.86
CA ALA A 92 13.19 3.04 -2.90
C ALA A 92 12.77 2.11 -1.77
N SER A 93 11.51 1.67 -1.70
CA SER A 93 11.03 0.78 -0.64
C SER A 93 11.32 -0.69 -0.95
N ARG A 94 11.69 -1.43 0.09
CA ARG A 94 11.80 -2.90 0.03
C ARG A 94 10.50 -3.61 0.41
N SER A 95 9.50 -2.86 0.85
CA SER A 95 8.18 -3.39 1.26
C SER A 95 7.16 -3.42 0.12
N VAL A 96 7.61 -3.60 -1.10
CA VAL A 96 6.78 -3.66 -2.31
C VAL A 96 6.38 -5.11 -2.58
N SER A 97 5.10 -5.36 -2.90
CA SER A 97 4.60 -6.71 -3.15
C SER A 97 5.22 -7.32 -4.42
N ARG A 98 5.29 -6.55 -5.49
CA ARG A 98 5.89 -6.97 -6.77
C ARG A 98 6.35 -5.74 -7.53
N ARG A 99 7.57 -5.79 -8.05
CA ARG A 99 8.14 -4.68 -8.82
C ARG A 99 7.87 -4.86 -10.32
N ALA A 100 7.94 -3.77 -11.06
CA ALA A 100 7.86 -3.80 -12.52
C ALA A 100 9.03 -4.60 -13.10
N LYS A 101 8.82 -5.18 -14.27
CA LYS A 101 9.88 -5.95 -14.97
C LYS A 101 11.11 -5.06 -15.18
N GLY A 102 12.26 -5.56 -14.75
CA GLY A 102 13.54 -4.84 -14.87
C GLY A 102 13.84 -3.88 -13.73
N ASP A 103 12.86 -3.57 -12.87
CA ASP A 103 13.11 -2.77 -11.68
C ASP A 103 13.53 -3.67 -10.52
N ARG A 104 14.71 -3.40 -9.98
CA ARG A 104 15.32 -4.24 -8.93
C ARG A 104 15.03 -3.68 -7.53
N THR A 105 14.88 -4.58 -6.58
CA THR A 105 14.80 -4.21 -5.17
C THR A 105 16.09 -3.50 -4.76
N PRO A 106 16.01 -2.30 -4.17
CA PRO A 106 17.20 -1.58 -3.72
C PRO A 106 17.92 -2.33 -2.61
N ALA A 107 19.23 -2.17 -2.53
CA ALA A 107 20.00 -2.66 -1.40
C ALA A 107 19.55 -2.00 -0.10
N ARG A 108 19.65 -2.71 1.03
CA ARG A 108 19.18 -2.20 2.33
C ARG A 108 19.78 -0.85 2.71
N GLY A 109 21.05 -0.62 2.43
CA GLY A 109 21.71 0.65 2.72
C GLY A 109 21.23 1.83 1.89
N LEU A 110 20.52 1.58 0.77
CA LEU A 110 19.97 2.59 -0.12
C LEU A 110 18.44 2.64 -0.07
N ALA A 111 17.82 1.74 0.69
CA ALA A 111 16.36 1.64 0.74
C ALA A 111 15.78 2.72 1.66
N TRP A 112 14.59 3.17 1.30
CA TRP A 112 13.79 4.02 2.17
C TRP A 112 13.02 3.18 3.18
N PHE A 113 13.05 3.63 4.43
CA PHE A 113 12.23 3.07 5.51
C PHE A 113 11.49 4.21 6.22
N PRO A 114 10.25 3.99 6.67
CA PRO A 114 9.57 4.97 7.49
C PRO A 114 10.23 5.03 8.87
N ASP A 115 10.32 6.22 9.45
CA ASP A 115 10.78 6.39 10.82
C ASP A 115 9.76 5.80 11.78
N GLU A 116 10.23 5.24 12.88
CA GLU A 116 9.36 4.65 13.92
C GLU A 116 8.38 5.67 14.51
N GLU A 117 8.74 6.94 14.52
CA GLU A 117 7.87 8.01 15.01
C GLU A 117 6.57 8.15 14.23
N TYR A 118 6.56 7.82 12.95
CA TYR A 118 5.37 7.93 12.10
C TYR A 118 4.37 6.78 12.29
N GLY A 119 4.75 5.74 12.98
CA GLY A 119 3.90 4.58 13.23
C GLY A 119 3.09 4.65 14.54
N ARG A 120 3.20 5.74 15.26
CA ARG A 120 2.57 5.90 16.57
C ARG A 120 1.33 6.80 16.55
#